data_20dc98eac5c44bd16871221d837d13e5
#
_entry.id   20dc98eac5c44bd16871221d837d13e5
#
_cell.length_a   1.000
_cell.length_b   1.000
_cell.length_c   1.000
_cell.angle_alpha   90.00
_cell.angle_beta   90.00
_cell.angle_gamma   90.00
#
_symmetry.space_group_name_H-M   'P 1'
#
loop_
_entity.id
_entity.type
_entity.pdbx_description
1 polymer ?
#
loop_
_entity_poly.entity_id
_entity_poly.type
_entity_poly.pdbx_seq_one_letter_code
_entity_poly.pdbx_strand_id
1 'polypeptide(L)'
;MIVAKRDGRKVEFQKQLIVRAISKAGFVPENIKEKIAGEIENCGKKELSVEEIQNLVERKLMATSYKDVAREYIRYRRDRELIRESDRLNESILRNH
;
A
#
# COMPACT_ATOMS: atom_id res chain seq x y z
N MET A 1 -3.46 -14.90 5.24
CA MET A 1 -2.29 -14.57 4.37
C MET A 1 -1.31 -13.72 5.17
N ILE A 2 -0.04 -13.98 4.98
CA ILE A 2 1.04 -13.27 5.68
C ILE A 2 1.54 -12.11 4.84
N VAL A 3 1.82 -10.99 5.50
CA VAL A 3 2.42 -9.81 4.87
C VAL A 3 3.86 -9.65 5.35
N ALA A 4 4.79 -9.63 4.41
CA ALA A 4 6.20 -9.38 4.70
C ALA A 4 6.46 -7.88 4.66
N LYS A 5 6.81 -7.31 5.80
CA LYS A 5 7.13 -5.90 5.92
C LYS A 5 8.56 -5.61 5.47
N ARG A 6 8.84 -4.33 5.19
CA ARG A 6 10.15 -3.90 4.67
C ARG A 6 11.31 -4.16 5.63
N ASP A 7 11.02 -4.18 6.94
CA ASP A 7 12.02 -4.44 7.98
C ASP A 7 12.21 -5.94 8.25
N GLY A 8 11.58 -6.80 7.45
CA GLY A 8 11.69 -8.25 7.58
C GLY A 8 10.65 -8.89 8.50
N ARG A 9 9.84 -8.10 9.19
CA ARG A 9 8.78 -8.64 10.04
C ARG A 9 7.66 -9.23 9.19
N LYS A 10 7.02 -10.28 9.72
CA LYS A 10 5.87 -10.91 9.07
C LYS A 10 4.66 -10.75 9.97
N VAL A 11 3.57 -10.26 9.39
CA VAL A 11 2.32 -10.00 10.12
C VAL A 11 1.14 -10.58 9.35
N GLU A 12 0.02 -10.77 10.04
CA GLU A 12 -1.21 -11.21 9.39
C GLU A 12 -1.79 -10.09 8.52
N PHE A 13 -2.33 -10.47 7.38
CA PHE A 13 -3.03 -9.55 6.49
C PHE A 13 -4.30 -9.05 7.18
N GLN A 14 -4.55 -7.74 7.09
CA GLN A 14 -5.75 -7.11 7.64
C GLN A 14 -6.41 -6.26 6.55
N LYS A 15 -7.62 -6.64 6.15
CA LYS A 15 -8.39 -5.91 5.13
C LYS A 15 -8.59 -4.44 5.48
N GLN A 16 -8.74 -4.15 6.76
CA GLN A 16 -8.94 -2.80 7.26
C GLN A 16 -7.83 -1.83 6.83
N LEU A 17 -6.60 -2.32 6.76
CA LEU A 17 -5.47 -1.49 6.36
C LEU A 17 -5.57 -1.07 4.89
N ILE A 18 -6.06 -1.97 4.03
CA ILE A 18 -6.29 -1.66 2.62
C ILE A 18 -7.41 -0.63 2.47
N VAL A 19 -8.54 -0.86 3.14
CA VAL A 19 -9.68 0.06 3.13
C VAL A 19 -9.25 1.46 3.59
N ARG A 20 -8.47 1.52 4.65
CA ARG A 20 -7.98 2.78 5.21
C ARG A 20 -7.04 3.50 4.25
N ALA A 21 -6.13 2.76 3.60
CA ALA A 21 -5.20 3.32 2.64
C ALA A 21 -5.91 3.92 1.43
N ILE A 22 -6.93 3.23 0.90
CA ILE A 22 -7.73 3.74 -0.21
C ILE A 22 -8.49 5.00 0.23
N SER A 23 -9.05 4.99 1.43
CA SER A 23 -9.80 6.14 1.98
C SER A 23 -8.92 7.39 2.09
N LYS A 24 -7.64 7.23 2.39
CA LYS A 24 -6.69 8.35 2.44
C LYS A 24 -6.40 8.92 1.06
N ALA A 25 -6.49 8.12 0.02
CA ALA A 25 -6.24 8.56 -1.35
C ALA A 25 -7.43 9.33 -1.94
N GLY A 26 -8.65 9.04 -1.48
CA GLY A 26 -9.84 9.73 -1.95
C GLY A 26 -11.12 8.98 -1.65
N PHE A 27 -12.22 9.48 -2.18
CA PHE A 27 -13.53 8.88 -1.98
C PHE A 27 -13.73 7.69 -2.92
N VAL A 28 -13.99 6.53 -2.32
CA VAL A 28 -14.42 5.31 -3.03
C VAL A 28 -15.51 4.68 -2.17
N PRO A 29 -16.63 4.22 -2.77
CA PRO A 29 -17.66 3.55 -1.99
C PRO A 29 -17.11 2.38 -1.18
N GLU A 30 -17.68 2.18 0.01
CA GLU A 30 -17.22 1.18 0.96
C GLU A 30 -17.21 -0.23 0.37
N ASN A 31 -18.28 -0.58 -0.38
CA ASN A 31 -18.38 -1.89 -1.02
C ASN A 31 -17.25 -2.16 -2.02
N ILE A 32 -16.78 -1.13 -2.71
CA ILE A 32 -15.67 -1.26 -3.67
C ILE A 32 -14.35 -1.44 -2.94
N LYS A 33 -14.12 -0.68 -1.88
CA LYS A 33 -12.91 -0.80 -1.04
C LYS A 33 -12.82 -2.21 -0.44
N GLU A 34 -13.92 -2.70 0.10
CA GLU A 34 -13.99 -4.03 0.69
C GLU A 34 -13.81 -5.13 -0.35
N LYS A 35 -14.36 -4.93 -1.55
CA LYS A 35 -14.17 -5.87 -2.65
C LYS A 35 -12.69 -5.97 -3.03
N ILE A 36 -12.01 -4.84 -3.17
CA ILE A 36 -10.59 -4.82 -3.50
C ILE A 36 -9.78 -5.54 -2.41
N ALA A 37 -10.01 -5.20 -1.15
CA ALA A 37 -9.32 -5.82 -0.03
C ALA A 37 -9.58 -7.33 0.04
N GLY A 38 -10.82 -7.74 -0.19
CA GLY A 38 -11.20 -9.16 -0.19
C GLY A 38 -10.57 -9.93 -1.33
N GLU A 39 -10.48 -9.35 -2.52
CA GLU A 39 -9.83 -9.99 -3.67
C GLU A 39 -8.32 -10.19 -3.41
N ILE A 40 -7.67 -9.24 -2.75
CA ILE A 40 -6.27 -9.37 -2.39
C ILE A 40 -6.10 -10.46 -1.34
N GLU A 41 -6.95 -10.48 -0.33
CA GLU A 41 -6.93 -11.52 0.70
C GLU A 41 -7.07 -12.92 0.11
N ASN A 42 -7.90 -13.06 -0.91
CA ASN A 42 -8.23 -14.34 -1.54
C ASN A 42 -7.47 -14.59 -2.84
N CYS A 43 -6.33 -13.94 -3.03
CA CYS A 43 -5.56 -14.06 -4.28
C CYS A 43 -4.82 -15.40 -4.44
N GLY A 44 -4.90 -16.29 -3.46
CA GLY A 44 -4.25 -17.60 -3.51
C GLY A 44 -2.80 -17.62 -3.08
N LYS A 45 -2.25 -16.49 -2.70
CA LYS A 45 -0.88 -16.41 -2.19
C LYS A 45 -0.86 -16.59 -0.67
N LYS A 46 0.13 -17.30 -0.16
CA LYS A 46 0.31 -17.48 1.27
C LYS A 46 1.00 -16.29 1.91
N GLU A 47 1.83 -15.61 1.14
CA GLU A 47 2.59 -14.46 1.59
C GLU A 47 2.74 -13.45 0.46
N LEU A 48 2.59 -12.17 0.78
CA LEU A 48 2.87 -11.06 -0.13
C LEU A 48 3.67 -10.00 0.62
N SER A 49 4.58 -9.34 -0.09
CA SER A 49 5.25 -8.17 0.46
C SER A 49 4.30 -6.97 0.46
N VAL A 50 4.63 -5.95 1.26
CA VAL A 50 3.88 -4.69 1.27
C VAL A 50 3.83 -4.09 -0.13
N GLU A 51 4.95 -4.15 -0.86
CA GLU A 51 5.01 -3.59 -2.21
C GLU A 51 4.13 -4.34 -3.21
N GLU A 52 4.09 -5.66 -3.12
CA GLU A 52 3.21 -6.48 -3.95
C GLU A 52 1.74 -6.16 -3.69
N ILE A 53 1.38 -5.97 -2.42
CA ILE A 53 0.02 -5.58 -2.03
C ILE A 53 -0.31 -4.20 -2.61
N GLN A 54 0.59 -3.24 -2.49
CA GLN A 54 0.40 -1.90 -3.04
C GLN A 54 0.22 -1.93 -4.56
N ASN A 55 1.01 -2.76 -5.26
CA ASN A 55 0.87 -2.94 -6.70
C ASN A 55 -0.50 -3.50 -7.07
N LEU A 56 -1.00 -4.46 -6.28
CA LEU A 56 -2.34 -5.02 -6.49
C LEU A 56 -3.44 -3.99 -6.25
N VAL A 57 -3.32 -3.17 -5.20
CA VAL A 57 -4.28 -2.10 -4.92
C VAL A 57 -4.32 -1.11 -6.07
N GLU A 58 -3.16 -0.66 -6.56
CA GLU A 58 -3.08 0.25 -7.70
C GLU A 58 -3.78 -0.31 -8.92
N ARG A 59 -3.47 -1.56 -9.26
CA ARG A 59 -4.04 -2.23 -10.43
C ARG A 59 -5.55 -2.33 -10.33
N LYS A 60 -6.05 -2.72 -9.16
CA LYS A 60 -7.49 -2.88 -8.96
C LYS A 60 -8.22 -1.55 -8.95
N LEU A 61 -7.64 -0.50 -8.37
CA LEU A 61 -8.20 0.85 -8.43
C LEU A 61 -8.23 1.38 -9.86
N MET A 62 -7.18 1.17 -10.64
CA MET A 62 -7.12 1.60 -12.04
C MET A 62 -8.15 0.88 -12.91
N ALA A 63 -8.58 -0.30 -12.51
CA ALA A 63 -9.63 -1.05 -13.21
C ALA A 63 -11.03 -0.55 -12.88
N THR A 64 -11.18 0.31 -11.87
CA THR A 64 -12.47 0.91 -11.51
C THR A 64 -12.67 2.24 -12.23
N SER A 65 -13.87 2.84 -12.08
CA SER A 65 -14.12 4.20 -12.57
C SER A 65 -13.46 5.27 -11.71
N TYR A 66 -12.87 4.91 -10.56
CA TYR A 66 -12.23 5.83 -9.61
C TYR A 66 -10.74 6.02 -9.94
N LYS A 67 -10.45 6.37 -11.19
CA LYS A 67 -9.08 6.52 -11.67
C LYS A 67 -8.34 7.68 -11.02
N ASP A 68 -9.06 8.72 -10.63
CA ASP A 68 -8.47 9.85 -9.91
C ASP A 68 -7.94 9.42 -8.54
N VAL A 69 -8.69 8.56 -7.85
CA VAL A 69 -8.26 8.01 -6.56
C VAL A 69 -7.04 7.11 -6.75
N ALA A 70 -7.02 6.32 -7.83
CA ALA A 70 -5.87 5.48 -8.16
C ALA A 70 -4.60 6.33 -8.35
N ARG A 71 -4.70 7.44 -9.06
CA ARG A 71 -3.58 8.36 -9.27
C ARG A 71 -3.09 8.96 -7.95
N GLU A 72 -4.01 9.37 -7.09
CA GLU A 72 -3.65 9.90 -5.77
C GLU A 72 -3.00 8.84 -4.89
N TYR A 73 -3.46 7.61 -4.97
CA TYR A 73 -2.84 6.49 -4.25
C TYR A 73 -1.39 6.27 -4.69
N ILE A 74 -1.14 6.28 -6.00
CA ILE A 74 0.20 6.12 -6.56
C ILE A 74 1.10 7.27 -6.13
N ARG A 75 0.59 8.51 -6.18
CA ARG A 75 1.31 9.70 -5.76
C ARG A 75 1.69 9.65 -4.28
N TYR A 76 0.73 9.30 -3.43
CA TYR A 76 0.93 9.17 -1.99
C TYR A 76 2.01 8.14 -1.66
N ARG A 77 1.96 7.01 -2.34
CA ARG A 77 2.94 5.94 -2.18
C ARG A 77 4.34 6.41 -2.56
N ARG A 78 4.46 7.12 -3.68
CA ARG A 78 5.73 7.67 -4.17
C ARG A 78 6.29 8.71 -3.21
N ASP A 79 5.46 9.61 -2.72
CA ASP A 79 5.87 10.64 -1.79
C ASP A 79 6.41 10.04 -0.48
N ARG A 80 5.77 8.98 0.01
CA ARG A 80 6.24 8.30 1.21
C ARG A 80 7.59 7.61 1.01
N GLU A 81 7.83 7.06 -0.16
CA GLU A 81 9.13 6.47 -0.48
C GLU A 81 10.23 7.53 -0.51
N LEU A 82 9.98 8.67 -1.12
CA LEU A 82 10.93 9.77 -1.17
C LEU A 82 11.27 10.28 0.23
N ILE A 83 10.28 10.41 1.10
CA ILE A 83 10.51 10.81 2.49
C ILE A 83 11.40 9.81 3.22
N ARG A 84 11.18 8.51 3.03
CA ARG A 84 12.02 7.47 3.64
C ARG A 84 13.46 7.53 3.17
N GLU A 85 13.68 7.76 1.87
CA GLU A 85 15.03 7.88 1.32
C GLU A 85 15.74 9.11 1.89
N SER A 86 15.04 10.24 2.00
CA SER A 86 15.58 11.45 2.61
C SER A 86 15.98 11.21 4.06
N ASP A 87 15.14 10.53 4.83
CA ASP A 87 15.44 10.19 6.23
C ASP A 87 16.66 9.30 6.34
N ARG A 88 16.80 8.31 5.46
CA ARG A 88 17.96 7.43 5.42
C ARG A 88 19.25 8.21 5.12
N LEU A 89 19.20 9.11 4.15
CA LEU A 89 20.34 9.94 3.81
C LEU A 89 20.75 10.85 4.96
N ASN A 90 19.78 11.43 5.63
CA ASN A 90 20.02 12.27 6.80
C ASN A 90 20.66 11.48 7.94
N GLU A 91 20.17 10.27 8.21
CA GLU A 91 20.76 9.38 9.20
C GLU A 91 22.22 9.03 8.87
N SER A 92 22.50 8.71 7.61
CA SER A 92 23.87 8.42 7.16
C SER A 92 24.80 9.60 7.36
N ILE A 93 24.36 10.80 7.03
CA ILE A 93 25.13 12.02 7.21
C ILE A 93 25.41 12.27 8.69
N LEU A 94 24.42 12.11 9.54
CA LEU A 94 24.56 12.30 10.97
C LEU A 94 25.50 11.28 11.62
N ARG A 95 25.49 10.04 11.14
CA ARG A 95 26.37 8.99 11.66
C ARG A 95 27.83 9.18 11.28
N ASN A 96 28.11 9.88 10.21
CA ASN A 96 29.46 10.11 9.75
C ASN A 96 30.12 11.34 10.39
N HIS A 97 29.43 11.98 11.29
CA HIS A 97 29.93 13.06 12.12
C HIS A 97 30.28 12.56 13.51
#